data_796d59b7aec61c3029c5cc297abc00a2
#
_entry.id   796d59b7aec61c3029c5cc297abc00a2
#
_cell.length_a   1.000
_cell.length_b   1.000
_cell.length_c   1.000
_cell.angle_alpha   90.00
_cell.angle_beta   90.00
_cell.angle_gamma   90.00
#
_symmetry.space_group_name_H-M   'P 1'
#
loop_
_entity.id
_entity.type
_entity.pdbx_description
1 polymer ?
#
loop_
_entity_poly.entity_id
_entity_poly.type
_entity_poly.pdbx_seq_one_letter_code
_entity_poly.pdbx_strand_id
1 'polypeptide(L)'
;PVEKEGFSLKLFRPLFLLGLVSFIVMGGEGAIVDWSGLYLKEISRAPEFLIGAGFLAFSITMTLGRFLGDGISSRIGSVRIVALGSLIAAAWYLCVLHTGTYMALLGFSLIGLGFSVIIPELFRIGGNIKGVDSAQGVAFIAGTGYSGFLLAPPVLGYLGEHFLLTTSFTVLLAGVFLVFLATLLLGRKSNA
;
A
#
# COMPACT_ATOMS: atom_id res chain seq x y z
N PRO A 1 4.13 35.35 -17.58
CA PRO A 1 4.72 35.15 -16.26
C PRO A 1 3.73 34.35 -15.44
N VAL A 2 4.09 33.09 -15.18
CA VAL A 2 3.29 32.23 -14.29
C VAL A 2 3.53 32.76 -12.89
N GLU A 3 2.53 33.39 -12.28
CA GLU A 3 2.54 33.75 -10.88
C GLU A 3 2.76 32.44 -10.09
N LYS A 4 3.89 32.37 -9.42
CA LYS A 4 4.16 31.34 -8.40
C LYS A 4 3.24 31.67 -7.22
N GLU A 5 2.00 31.18 -7.27
CA GLU A 5 1.18 31.15 -6.06
C GLU A 5 1.94 30.36 -5.01
N GLY A 6 2.28 31.01 -3.91
CA GLY A 6 3.01 30.42 -2.81
C GLY A 6 2.28 29.20 -2.29
N PHE A 7 2.99 28.12 -2.07
CA PHE A 7 2.53 26.84 -1.57
C PHE A 7 1.69 27.03 -0.28
N SER A 8 0.37 26.98 -0.41
CA SER A 8 -0.55 27.26 0.70
C SER A 8 -0.62 26.04 1.65
N LEU A 9 -0.45 26.29 2.96
CA LEU A 9 -0.55 25.23 3.99
C LEU A 9 -1.89 24.45 3.93
N LYS A 10 -2.96 25.07 3.45
CA LYS A 10 -4.27 24.41 3.28
C LYS A 10 -4.26 23.35 2.18
N LEU A 11 -3.44 23.54 1.13
CA LEU A 11 -3.26 22.62 0.01
C LEU A 11 -2.27 21.50 0.38
N PHE A 12 -1.32 21.78 1.28
CA PHE A 12 -0.32 20.83 1.74
C PHE A 12 -0.95 19.64 2.51
N ARG A 13 -1.98 19.87 3.30
CA ARG A 13 -2.57 18.83 4.16
C ARG A 13 -3.16 17.64 3.40
N PRO A 14 -4.01 17.80 2.36
CA PRO A 14 -4.51 16.67 1.59
C PRO A 14 -3.39 15.97 0.82
N LEU A 15 -2.44 16.73 0.25
CA LEU A 15 -1.31 16.18 -0.49
C LEU A 15 -0.38 15.38 0.42
N PHE A 16 -0.08 15.87 1.62
CA PHE A 16 0.71 15.17 2.63
C PHE A 16 0.06 13.84 3.04
N LEU A 17 -1.27 13.82 3.23
CA LEU A 17 -1.99 12.59 3.58
C LEU A 17 -1.91 11.54 2.47
N LEU A 18 -2.08 11.97 1.21
CA LEU A 18 -1.92 11.07 0.05
C LEU A 18 -0.48 10.56 -0.07
N GLY A 19 0.51 11.42 0.16
CA GLY A 19 1.92 11.03 0.21
C GLY A 19 2.21 10.01 1.30
N LEU A 20 1.67 10.20 2.51
CA LEU A 20 1.81 9.25 3.61
C LEU A 20 1.19 7.89 3.26
N VAL A 21 0.00 7.89 2.66
CA VAL A 21 -0.64 6.65 2.18
C VAL A 21 0.22 5.97 1.13
N SER A 22 0.75 6.72 0.17
CA SER A 22 1.66 6.20 -0.86
C SER A 22 2.94 5.62 -0.27
N PHE A 23 3.55 6.30 0.70
CA PHE A 23 4.74 5.84 1.43
C PHE A 23 4.50 4.48 2.09
N ILE A 24 3.38 4.33 2.82
CA ILE A 24 3.04 3.09 3.53
C ILE A 24 2.77 1.94 2.54
N VAL A 25 1.99 2.20 1.49
CA VAL A 25 1.58 1.16 0.53
C VAL A 25 2.76 0.69 -0.31
N MET A 26 3.53 1.61 -0.91
CA MET A 26 4.71 1.24 -1.68
C MET A 26 5.82 0.65 -0.80
N GLY A 27 5.94 1.10 0.46
CA GLY A 27 6.81 0.47 1.44
C GLY A 27 6.39 -0.97 1.74
N GLY A 28 5.09 -1.23 1.85
CA GLY A 28 4.52 -2.57 1.98
C GLY A 28 4.77 -3.46 0.76
N GLU A 29 4.68 -2.89 -0.46
CA GLU A 29 5.05 -3.59 -1.70
C GLU A 29 6.52 -4.04 -1.67
N GLY A 30 7.45 -3.10 -1.39
CA GLY A 30 8.88 -3.40 -1.27
C GLY A 30 9.17 -4.46 -0.21
N ALA A 31 8.50 -4.36 0.93
CA ALA A 31 8.64 -5.34 1.99
C ALA A 31 8.20 -6.75 1.58
N ILE A 32 7.12 -6.90 0.82
CA ILE A 32 6.70 -8.22 0.32
C ILE A 32 7.69 -8.75 -0.70
N VAL A 33 8.22 -7.90 -1.58
CA VAL A 33 9.25 -8.28 -2.55
C VAL A 33 10.46 -8.90 -1.84
N ASP A 34 10.96 -8.26 -0.79
CA ASP A 34 12.20 -8.67 -0.13
C ASP A 34 12.00 -9.72 0.96
N TRP A 35 10.87 -9.69 1.69
CA TRP A 35 10.72 -10.44 2.93
C TRP A 35 9.66 -11.57 2.88
N SER A 36 8.80 -11.66 1.85
CA SER A 36 7.78 -12.71 1.79
C SER A 36 8.37 -14.10 1.72
N GLY A 37 9.47 -14.27 0.98
CA GLY A 37 10.19 -15.55 0.89
C GLY A 37 10.80 -15.98 2.23
N LEU A 38 11.47 -15.05 2.92
CA LEU A 38 12.03 -15.30 4.23
C LEU A 38 10.94 -15.63 5.26
N TYR A 39 9.82 -14.93 5.22
CA TYR A 39 8.65 -15.19 6.05
C TYR A 39 8.11 -16.62 5.83
N LEU A 40 7.95 -17.03 4.58
CA LEU A 40 7.52 -18.39 4.25
C LEU A 40 8.51 -19.45 4.75
N LYS A 41 9.82 -19.20 4.61
CA LYS A 41 10.86 -20.13 5.06
C LYS A 41 10.91 -20.24 6.58
N GLU A 42 11.03 -19.14 7.29
CA GLU A 42 11.35 -19.13 8.72
C GLU A 42 10.12 -19.21 9.63
N ILE A 43 9.05 -18.52 9.27
CA ILE A 43 7.84 -18.43 10.10
C ILE A 43 6.85 -19.54 9.71
N SER A 44 6.51 -19.62 8.42
CA SER A 44 5.53 -20.60 7.93
C SER A 44 6.13 -21.99 7.72
N ARG A 45 7.48 -22.14 7.77
CA ARG A 45 8.21 -23.39 7.52
C ARG A 45 7.81 -24.06 6.20
N ALA A 46 7.66 -23.23 5.17
CA ALA A 46 7.27 -23.70 3.85
C ALA A 46 8.36 -24.60 3.23
N PRO A 47 7.98 -25.61 2.43
CA PRO A 47 8.91 -26.35 1.60
C PRO A 47 9.71 -25.42 0.68
N GLU A 48 10.95 -25.77 0.34
CA GLU A 48 11.86 -24.91 -0.44
C GLU A 48 11.27 -24.44 -1.76
N PHE A 49 10.53 -25.30 -2.45
CA PHE A 49 9.89 -24.94 -3.74
C PHE A 49 8.76 -23.89 -3.61
N LEU A 50 8.27 -23.60 -2.42
CA LEU A 50 7.24 -22.59 -2.15
C LEU A 50 7.80 -21.25 -1.65
N ILE A 51 9.10 -21.15 -1.33
CA ILE A 51 9.68 -19.94 -0.75
C ILE A 51 9.44 -18.70 -1.65
N GLY A 52 9.66 -18.84 -2.96
CA GLY A 52 9.41 -17.74 -3.91
C GLY A 52 7.93 -17.53 -4.28
N ALA A 53 7.05 -18.46 -3.90
CA ALA A 53 5.66 -18.44 -4.33
C ALA A 53 4.85 -17.28 -3.69
N GLY A 54 5.27 -16.77 -2.53
CA GLY A 54 4.63 -15.63 -1.87
C GLY A 54 4.70 -14.35 -2.73
N PHE A 55 5.90 -14.00 -3.16
CA PHE A 55 6.12 -12.87 -4.08
C PHE A 55 5.43 -13.09 -5.43
N LEU A 56 5.52 -14.30 -5.99
CA LEU A 56 4.90 -14.61 -7.26
C LEU A 56 3.37 -14.44 -7.21
N ALA A 57 2.72 -15.00 -6.19
CA ALA A 57 1.29 -14.89 -5.99
C ALA A 57 0.84 -13.44 -5.80
N PHE A 58 1.57 -12.67 -4.97
CA PHE A 58 1.36 -11.24 -4.80
C PHE A 58 1.44 -10.48 -6.13
N SER A 59 2.50 -10.71 -6.91
CA SER A 59 2.75 -9.98 -8.16
C SER A 59 1.70 -10.29 -9.24
N ILE A 60 1.28 -11.56 -9.36
CA ILE A 60 0.25 -11.97 -10.31
C ILE A 60 -1.08 -11.27 -9.98
N THR A 61 -1.53 -11.37 -8.73
CA THR A 61 -2.83 -10.79 -8.34
C THR A 61 -2.82 -9.27 -8.35
N MET A 62 -1.69 -8.65 -8.01
CA MET A 62 -1.52 -7.21 -8.13
C MET A 62 -1.62 -6.76 -9.59
N THR A 63 -0.98 -7.47 -10.51
CA THR A 63 -1.06 -7.18 -11.94
C THR A 63 -2.49 -7.33 -12.46
N LEU A 64 -3.14 -8.45 -12.16
CA LEU A 64 -4.54 -8.69 -12.55
C LEU A 64 -5.49 -7.64 -11.94
N GLY A 65 -5.30 -7.31 -10.67
CA GLY A 65 -6.10 -6.32 -9.98
C GLY A 65 -5.98 -4.91 -10.58
N ARG A 66 -4.80 -4.53 -11.10
CA ARG A 66 -4.62 -3.25 -11.81
C ARG A 66 -5.48 -3.17 -13.07
N PHE A 67 -5.58 -4.24 -13.86
CA PHE A 67 -6.44 -4.29 -15.05
C PHE A 67 -7.93 -4.20 -14.70
N LEU A 68 -8.35 -4.78 -13.58
CA LEU A 68 -9.76 -4.78 -13.16
C LEU A 68 -10.14 -3.51 -12.37
N GLY A 69 -9.16 -2.87 -11.76
CA GLY A 69 -9.35 -1.76 -10.83
C GLY A 69 -10.04 -0.54 -11.44
N ASP A 70 -9.69 -0.18 -12.67
CA ASP A 70 -10.26 0.98 -13.36
C ASP A 70 -11.78 0.82 -13.58
N GLY A 71 -12.23 -0.37 -13.96
CA GLY A 71 -13.65 -0.67 -14.14
C GLY A 71 -14.46 -0.61 -12.84
N ILE A 72 -13.86 -1.00 -11.72
CA ILE A 72 -14.49 -0.97 -10.40
C ILE A 72 -14.48 0.47 -9.86
N SER A 73 -13.34 1.16 -9.98
CA SER A 73 -13.17 2.53 -9.52
C SER A 73 -14.15 3.50 -10.16
N SER A 74 -14.41 3.36 -11.46
CA SER A 74 -15.37 4.17 -12.19
C SER A 74 -16.80 4.06 -11.63
N ARG A 75 -17.15 2.93 -10.99
CA ARG A 75 -18.48 2.68 -10.42
C ARG A 75 -18.63 3.13 -8.97
N ILE A 76 -17.62 2.89 -8.14
CA ILE A 76 -17.71 3.12 -6.69
C ILE A 76 -16.93 4.37 -6.22
N GLY A 77 -16.05 4.91 -7.05
CA GLY A 77 -15.24 6.08 -6.77
C GLY A 77 -13.90 5.78 -6.12
N SER A 78 -12.91 6.66 -6.37
CA SER A 78 -11.50 6.49 -5.98
C SER A 78 -11.29 6.29 -4.48
N VAL A 79 -11.93 7.09 -3.63
CA VAL A 79 -11.75 6.98 -2.18
C VAL A 79 -12.29 5.67 -1.63
N ARG A 80 -13.43 5.20 -2.14
CA ARG A 80 -14.04 3.96 -1.66
C ARG A 80 -13.23 2.73 -2.07
N ILE A 81 -12.69 2.72 -3.29
CA ILE A 81 -11.87 1.58 -3.74
C ILE A 81 -10.54 1.52 -3.00
N VAL A 82 -9.92 2.67 -2.66
CA VAL A 82 -8.73 2.70 -1.79
C VAL A 82 -9.05 2.18 -0.39
N ALA A 83 -10.19 2.55 0.18
CA ALA A 83 -10.64 2.02 1.47
C ALA A 83 -10.86 0.50 1.43
N LEU A 84 -11.52 -0.01 0.39
CA LEU A 84 -11.74 -1.45 0.21
C LEU A 84 -10.41 -2.20 0.00
N GLY A 85 -9.53 -1.69 -0.85
CA GLY A 85 -8.22 -2.29 -1.09
C GLY A 85 -7.36 -2.37 0.17
N SER A 86 -7.32 -1.30 0.97
CA SER A 86 -6.60 -1.30 2.24
C SER A 86 -7.24 -2.21 3.28
N LEU A 87 -8.54 -2.30 3.35
CA LEU A 87 -9.24 -3.23 4.25
C LEU A 87 -8.96 -4.68 3.89
N ILE A 88 -9.03 -5.03 2.60
CA ILE A 88 -8.65 -6.37 2.09
C ILE A 88 -7.21 -6.68 2.50
N ALA A 89 -6.27 -5.79 2.20
CA ALA A 89 -4.87 -6.00 2.53
C ALA A 89 -4.65 -6.16 4.05
N ALA A 90 -5.28 -5.34 4.89
CA ALA A 90 -5.17 -5.46 6.35
C ALA A 90 -5.71 -6.79 6.87
N ALA A 91 -6.88 -7.22 6.39
CA ALA A 91 -7.48 -8.50 6.78
C ALA A 91 -6.57 -9.69 6.42
N TRP A 92 -5.91 -9.64 5.26
CA TRP A 92 -5.05 -10.72 4.80
C TRP A 92 -3.64 -10.65 5.43
N TYR A 93 -3.12 -9.48 5.80
CA TYR A 93 -1.94 -9.40 6.68
C TYR A 93 -2.21 -10.07 8.02
N LEU A 94 -3.40 -9.84 8.61
CA LEU A 94 -3.79 -10.52 9.84
C LEU A 94 -3.85 -12.04 9.64
N CYS A 95 -4.36 -12.51 8.51
CA CYS A 95 -4.39 -13.92 8.17
C CYS A 95 -2.97 -14.50 8.05
N VAL A 96 -2.06 -13.83 7.32
CA VAL A 96 -0.65 -14.25 7.16
C VAL A 96 0.02 -14.45 8.52
N LEU A 97 -0.21 -13.55 9.47
CA LEU A 97 0.41 -13.60 10.80
C LEU A 97 -0.04 -14.77 11.68
N HIS A 98 -1.22 -15.35 11.42
CA HIS A 98 -1.82 -16.36 12.31
C HIS A 98 -2.03 -17.73 11.67
N THR A 99 -1.52 -17.95 10.45
CA THR A 99 -1.81 -19.18 9.70
C THR A 99 -0.55 -19.87 9.15
N GLY A 100 -0.72 -21.10 8.65
CA GLY A 100 0.36 -21.85 8.03
C GLY A 100 0.60 -21.48 6.56
N THR A 101 1.53 -22.20 5.92
CA THR A 101 2.10 -21.92 4.58
C THR A 101 1.07 -21.61 3.50
N TYR A 102 0.07 -22.48 3.31
CA TYR A 102 -0.88 -22.31 2.19
C TYR A 102 -1.79 -21.08 2.37
N MET A 103 -2.19 -20.83 3.61
CA MET A 103 -2.98 -19.64 3.92
C MET A 103 -2.14 -18.36 3.89
N ALA A 104 -0.85 -18.43 4.21
CA ALA A 104 0.06 -17.31 4.02
C ALA A 104 0.26 -16.98 2.53
N LEU A 105 0.37 -18.00 1.67
CA LEU A 105 0.42 -17.82 0.22
C LEU A 105 -0.86 -17.15 -0.33
N LEU A 106 -2.02 -17.63 0.10
CA LEU A 106 -3.30 -17.00 -0.24
C LEU A 106 -3.35 -15.56 0.30
N GLY A 107 -2.83 -15.34 1.51
CA GLY A 107 -2.73 -14.02 2.12
C GLY A 107 -1.90 -13.06 1.29
N PHE A 108 -0.70 -13.43 0.88
CA PHE A 108 0.13 -12.60 -0.01
C PHE A 108 -0.56 -12.31 -1.34
N SER A 109 -1.23 -13.31 -1.92
CA SER A 109 -2.04 -13.14 -3.13
C SER A 109 -3.11 -12.05 -2.95
N LEU A 110 -3.89 -12.09 -1.88
CA LEU A 110 -4.99 -11.17 -1.65
C LEU A 110 -4.54 -9.79 -1.12
N ILE A 111 -3.37 -9.70 -0.49
CA ILE A 111 -2.71 -8.43 -0.21
C ILE A 111 -2.34 -7.74 -1.54
N GLY A 112 -1.80 -8.49 -2.52
CA GLY A 112 -1.51 -7.97 -3.86
C GLY A 112 -2.74 -7.41 -4.54
N LEU A 113 -3.87 -8.13 -4.47
CA LEU A 113 -5.15 -7.66 -5.00
C LEU A 113 -5.60 -6.36 -4.31
N GLY A 114 -5.49 -6.27 -2.98
CA GLY A 114 -5.83 -5.06 -2.22
C GLY A 114 -4.96 -3.85 -2.59
N PHE A 115 -3.66 -4.05 -2.74
CA PHE A 115 -2.72 -2.99 -3.09
C PHE A 115 -2.84 -2.51 -4.54
N SER A 116 -3.29 -3.38 -5.44
CA SER A 116 -3.32 -3.13 -6.88
C SER A 116 -4.01 -1.84 -7.29
N VAL A 117 -5.04 -1.44 -6.56
CA VAL A 117 -5.88 -0.28 -6.88
C VAL A 117 -5.45 1.00 -6.17
N ILE A 118 -4.63 0.90 -5.11
CA ILE A 118 -4.38 2.05 -4.22
C ILE A 118 -3.56 3.12 -4.95
N ILE A 119 -2.38 2.77 -5.45
CA ILE A 119 -1.46 3.77 -6.05
C ILE A 119 -2.04 4.45 -7.29
N PRO A 120 -2.66 3.74 -8.26
CA PRO A 120 -3.33 4.39 -9.39
C PRO A 120 -4.39 5.41 -8.96
N GLU A 121 -5.17 5.07 -7.93
CA GLU A 121 -6.20 5.97 -7.42
C GLU A 121 -5.63 7.18 -6.65
N LEU A 122 -4.52 6.99 -5.92
CA LEU A 122 -3.83 8.13 -5.31
C LEU A 122 -3.34 9.13 -6.37
N PHE A 123 -2.80 8.64 -7.49
CA PHE A 123 -2.40 9.50 -8.60
C PHE A 123 -3.60 10.23 -9.21
N ARG A 124 -4.73 9.53 -9.37
CA ARG A 124 -5.98 10.15 -9.84
C ARG A 124 -6.46 11.24 -8.90
N ILE A 125 -6.49 10.98 -7.59
CA ILE A 125 -6.91 11.96 -6.58
C ILE A 125 -5.92 13.13 -6.54
N GLY A 126 -4.61 12.87 -6.46
CA GLY A 126 -3.56 13.87 -6.35
C GLY A 126 -3.46 14.77 -7.57
N GLY A 127 -3.63 14.21 -8.77
CA GLY A 127 -3.63 14.96 -10.02
C GLY A 127 -4.87 15.86 -10.22
N ASN A 128 -5.91 15.68 -9.39
CA ASN A 128 -7.15 16.47 -9.45
C ASN A 128 -7.39 17.37 -8.22
N ILE A 129 -6.39 17.59 -7.38
CA ILE A 129 -6.52 18.51 -6.24
C ILE A 129 -6.63 19.94 -6.76
N LYS A 130 -7.73 20.62 -6.42
CA LYS A 130 -7.94 22.03 -6.80
C LYS A 130 -6.84 22.92 -6.22
N GLY A 131 -6.21 23.74 -7.07
CA GLY A 131 -5.13 24.66 -6.66
C GLY A 131 -3.74 24.02 -6.58
N VAL A 132 -3.58 22.75 -6.98
CA VAL A 132 -2.29 22.08 -7.16
C VAL A 132 -2.15 21.73 -8.63
N ASP A 133 -0.98 21.99 -9.21
CA ASP A 133 -0.68 21.51 -10.56
C ASP A 133 -0.69 19.98 -10.58
N SER A 134 -1.34 19.40 -11.59
CA SER A 134 -1.54 17.94 -11.68
C SER A 134 -0.23 17.17 -11.68
N ALA A 135 0.79 17.67 -12.39
CA ALA A 135 2.10 17.03 -12.43
C ALA A 135 2.80 17.10 -11.07
N GLN A 136 2.68 18.22 -10.35
CA GLN A 136 3.25 18.37 -9.00
C GLN A 136 2.55 17.45 -8.00
N GLY A 137 1.23 17.31 -8.07
CA GLY A 137 0.46 16.39 -7.22
C GLY A 137 0.90 14.95 -7.41
N VAL A 138 0.98 14.48 -8.65
CA VAL A 138 1.44 13.13 -8.99
C VAL A 138 2.92 12.93 -8.61
N ALA A 139 3.79 13.90 -8.90
CA ALA A 139 5.21 13.81 -8.57
C ALA A 139 5.46 13.71 -7.05
N PHE A 140 4.70 14.45 -6.23
CA PHE A 140 4.81 14.35 -4.78
C PHE A 140 4.42 12.96 -4.27
N ILE A 141 3.29 12.41 -4.75
CA ILE A 141 2.81 11.08 -4.35
C ILE A 141 3.80 10.00 -4.81
N ALA A 142 4.32 10.10 -6.03
CA ALA A 142 5.32 9.18 -6.54
C ALA A 142 6.62 9.24 -5.73
N GLY A 143 7.14 10.44 -5.48
CA GLY A 143 8.37 10.65 -4.72
C GLY A 143 8.29 10.11 -3.30
N THR A 144 7.19 10.39 -2.59
CA THR A 144 6.97 9.84 -1.25
C THR A 144 6.77 8.33 -1.26
N GLY A 145 6.05 7.78 -2.25
CA GLY A 145 5.85 6.36 -2.42
C GLY A 145 7.16 5.61 -2.69
N TYR A 146 7.98 6.06 -3.62
CA TYR A 146 9.31 5.48 -3.88
C TYR A 146 10.25 5.61 -2.68
N SER A 147 10.17 6.70 -1.90
CA SER A 147 10.90 6.78 -0.64
C SER A 147 10.46 5.68 0.34
N GLY A 148 9.17 5.39 0.41
CA GLY A 148 8.64 4.26 1.20
C GLY A 148 9.16 2.92 0.71
N PHE A 149 9.13 2.69 -0.60
CA PHE A 149 9.64 1.47 -1.23
C PHE A 149 11.11 1.21 -0.91
N LEU A 150 11.94 2.26 -0.88
CA LEU A 150 13.37 2.16 -0.58
C LEU A 150 13.66 2.03 0.92
N LEU A 151 12.92 2.73 1.77
CA LEU A 151 13.22 2.82 3.20
C LEU A 151 12.56 1.72 4.03
N ALA A 152 11.37 1.26 3.65
CA ALA A 152 10.65 0.26 4.44
C ALA A 152 11.40 -1.08 4.55
N PRO A 153 11.95 -1.68 3.48
CA PRO A 153 12.62 -2.96 3.59
C PRO A 153 13.82 -2.97 4.57
N PRO A 154 14.75 -1.99 4.55
CA PRO A 154 15.82 -1.93 5.53
C PRO A 154 15.32 -1.75 6.98
N VAL A 155 14.30 -0.91 7.19
CA VAL A 155 13.71 -0.68 8.52
C VAL A 155 13.05 -1.96 9.04
N LEU A 156 12.30 -2.64 8.19
CA LEU A 156 11.63 -3.89 8.54
C LEU A 156 12.62 -5.03 8.74
N GLY A 157 13.72 -5.04 7.97
CA GLY A 157 14.83 -5.96 8.17
C GLY A 157 15.48 -5.79 9.53
N TYR A 158 15.79 -4.55 9.92
CA TYR A 158 16.31 -4.24 11.26
C TYR A 158 15.34 -4.70 12.37
N LEU A 159 14.04 -4.49 12.21
CA LEU A 159 13.04 -4.96 13.17
C LEU A 159 12.99 -6.49 13.23
N GLY A 160 13.07 -7.16 12.08
CA GLY A 160 13.07 -8.64 11.99
C GLY A 160 14.30 -9.27 12.64
N GLU A 161 15.46 -8.62 12.52
CA GLU A 161 16.73 -9.09 13.10
C GLU A 161 16.76 -8.92 14.64
N HIS A 162 16.28 -7.78 15.16
CA HIS A 162 16.37 -7.46 16.59
C HIS A 162 15.19 -7.96 17.42
N PHE A 163 14.06 -8.24 16.79
CA PHE A 163 12.86 -8.77 17.45
C PHE A 163 12.46 -10.11 16.83
N LEU A 164 11.52 -10.09 15.91
CA LEU A 164 11.07 -11.25 15.16
C LEU A 164 10.54 -10.74 13.80
N LEU A 165 10.67 -11.56 12.79
CA LEU A 165 10.13 -11.24 11.46
C LEU A 165 8.60 -11.00 11.47
N THR A 166 7.88 -11.65 12.37
CA THR A 166 6.46 -11.39 12.64
C THR A 166 6.19 -9.96 13.11
N THR A 167 7.14 -9.33 13.84
CA THR A 167 7.03 -7.91 14.25
C THR A 167 7.04 -6.99 13.04
N SER A 168 7.92 -7.25 12.06
CA SER A 168 7.96 -6.48 10.81
C SER A 168 6.63 -6.54 10.06
N PHE A 169 6.03 -7.73 9.95
CA PHE A 169 4.73 -7.91 9.31
C PHE A 169 3.57 -7.31 10.13
N THR A 170 3.68 -7.27 11.45
CA THR A 170 2.72 -6.56 12.31
C THR A 170 2.78 -5.04 12.09
N VAL A 171 3.97 -4.48 11.90
CA VAL A 171 4.14 -3.05 11.54
C VAL A 171 3.50 -2.76 10.18
N LEU A 172 3.65 -3.66 9.19
CA LEU A 172 2.97 -3.52 7.90
C LEU A 172 1.44 -3.56 8.05
N LEU A 173 0.91 -4.50 8.83
CA LEU A 173 -0.52 -4.56 9.15
C LEU A 173 -1.01 -3.25 9.76
N ALA A 174 -0.30 -2.73 10.77
CA ALA A 174 -0.65 -1.46 11.42
C ALA A 174 -0.62 -0.29 10.41
N GLY A 175 0.40 -0.24 9.55
CA GLY A 175 0.51 0.75 8.49
C GLY A 175 -0.68 0.71 7.52
N VAL A 176 -1.04 -0.46 7.02
CA VAL A 176 -2.18 -0.61 6.10
C VAL A 176 -3.51 -0.31 6.77
N PHE A 177 -3.65 -0.64 8.06
CA PHE A 177 -4.83 -0.25 8.84
C PHE A 177 -4.92 1.27 9.01
N LEU A 178 -3.79 1.97 9.22
CA LEU A 178 -3.75 3.43 9.21
C LEU A 178 -4.15 4.02 7.85
N VAL A 179 -3.76 3.38 6.74
CA VAL A 179 -4.21 3.76 5.39
C VAL A 179 -5.73 3.67 5.27
N PHE A 180 -6.33 2.59 5.77
CA PHE A 180 -7.78 2.44 5.81
C PHE A 180 -8.46 3.57 6.60
N LEU A 181 -7.98 3.87 7.81
CA LEU A 181 -8.51 4.96 8.63
C LEU A 181 -8.34 6.33 7.96
N ALA A 182 -7.19 6.59 7.35
CA ALA A 182 -6.92 7.83 6.62
C ALA A 182 -7.88 8.03 5.44
N THR A 183 -8.20 6.97 4.72
CA THR A 183 -9.17 7.01 3.62
C THR A 183 -10.60 7.27 4.07
N LEU A 184 -11.00 6.78 5.24
CA LEU A 184 -12.31 7.13 5.81
C LEU A 184 -12.41 8.63 6.15
N LEU A 185 -11.32 9.24 6.60
CA LEU A 185 -11.25 10.68 6.85
C LEU A 185 -11.32 11.51 5.55
N LEU A 186 -10.71 11.03 4.47
CA LEU A 186 -10.81 11.66 3.14
C LEU A 186 -12.23 11.60 2.59
N GLY A 187 -12.91 10.47 2.74
CA GLY A 187 -14.28 10.27 2.26
C GLY A 187 -15.32 11.16 2.95
N ARG A 188 -15.14 11.46 4.25
CA ARG A 188 -16.03 12.37 4.99
C ARG A 188 -15.97 13.81 4.49
N LYS A 189 -14.80 14.26 3.99
CA LYS A 189 -14.64 15.63 3.47
C LYS A 189 -15.15 15.82 2.05
N SER A 190 -15.31 14.74 1.29
CA SER A 190 -15.88 14.80 -0.07
C SER A 190 -17.40 14.91 -0.08
N ASN A 191 -18.06 14.60 1.03
CA ASN A 191 -19.52 14.62 1.19
C ASN A 191 -20.03 15.84 1.99
N ALA A 192 -19.15 16.72 2.47
CA ALA A 192 -19.45 17.98 3.15
C ALA A 192 -19.08 19.18 2.29
#